data_34ebbe66e920b62eb2ae1d7efc9d3b4b
#
_entry.id   34ebbe66e920b62eb2ae1d7efc9d3b4b
#
_cell.length_a   1.000
_cell.length_b   1.000
_cell.length_c   1.000
_cell.angle_alpha   90.00
_cell.angle_beta   90.00
_cell.angle_gamma   90.00
#
_symmetry.space_group_name_H-M   'P 1'
#
loop_
_entity.id
_entity.type
_entity.pdbx_description
1 polymer ?
#
loop_
_entity_poly.entity_id
_entity_poly.type
_entity_poly.pdbx_seq_one_letter_code
_entity_poly.pdbx_strand_id
1 'polypeptide(L)'
;MQAPLFVRQLTKKEQAELEAGRRSSQGFTVRRSQMLLLSAEGKSTTAIAQFIGASDQTVRNAIHDFHQRGLEALQPKSSRPHTTHEAFDAQGRERLRALLHQTPRTFGKDTSIWTLDLVAEVTLTVGIVSRPISGETVRNALAQLGVRWKRAKHWITSPDPDYIRKKKRRDALISLVATHPTWALGFQDEVWWSRLAQPDQHRWVDEDDVTRLQEKERSKQDHDPKALACYGLLLRRPEQTDQMLLRFVDGRPVSAVTIDFLNACCQSLAAESITALVLIWDNASWHKSQIVRTWLRQHNQAVKQTGEGVRLIPCFLPSKSPWLNSIEPKWVHGKRKVSETDRVLSADELEARVCAYYGCSREPHLLMPKKVA
;
A
#
# COMPACT_ATOMS: atom_id res chain seq x y z
N MET A 1 -1.76 -51.48 -38.88
CA MET A 1 -1.05 -50.27 -39.37
C MET A 1 -1.98 -49.06 -39.28
N GLN A 2 -1.51 -47.96 -38.79
CA GLN A 2 -2.31 -46.73 -38.82
C GLN A 2 -2.37 -46.17 -40.25
N ALA A 3 -3.52 -45.61 -40.67
CA ALA A 3 -3.68 -45.00 -41.97
C ALA A 3 -2.65 -43.88 -42.23
N PRO A 4 -2.15 -43.72 -43.46
CA PRO A 4 -1.24 -42.62 -43.78
C PRO A 4 -1.91 -41.30 -43.57
N LEU A 5 -1.24 -40.38 -42.83
CA LEU A 5 -1.77 -39.05 -42.46
C LEU A 5 -0.85 -38.00 -43.08
N PHE A 6 -1.43 -37.08 -43.84
CA PHE A 6 -0.74 -35.95 -44.45
C PHE A 6 -1.45 -34.64 -44.09
N VAL A 7 -0.72 -33.55 -44.12
CA VAL A 7 -1.33 -32.25 -44.03
C VAL A 7 -2.21 -31.97 -45.24
N ARG A 8 -3.34 -31.29 -45.06
CA ARG A 8 -4.19 -30.84 -46.17
C ARG A 8 -3.42 -29.88 -47.10
N GLN A 9 -3.93 -29.69 -48.30
CA GLN A 9 -3.35 -28.72 -49.23
C GLN A 9 -3.23 -27.34 -48.56
N LEU A 10 -2.03 -26.77 -48.57
CA LEU A 10 -1.73 -25.48 -47.98
C LEU A 10 -2.14 -24.35 -48.94
N THR A 11 -2.70 -23.30 -48.38
CA THR A 11 -2.89 -22.05 -49.11
C THR A 11 -1.57 -21.30 -49.27
N LYS A 12 -1.47 -20.39 -50.23
CA LYS A 12 -0.25 -19.59 -50.45
C LYS A 12 0.15 -18.83 -49.18
N LYS A 13 -0.81 -18.34 -48.42
CA LYS A 13 -0.55 -17.67 -47.14
C LYS A 13 0.00 -18.59 -46.07
N GLU A 14 -0.59 -19.78 -45.91
CA GLU A 14 -0.11 -20.78 -44.96
C GLU A 14 1.30 -21.25 -45.27
N GLN A 15 1.59 -21.48 -46.54
CA GLN A 15 2.93 -21.88 -47.01
C GLN A 15 3.96 -20.78 -46.66
N ALA A 16 3.66 -19.52 -46.98
CA ALA A 16 4.55 -18.41 -46.65
C ALA A 16 4.84 -18.29 -45.14
N GLU A 17 3.78 -18.43 -44.31
CA GLU A 17 3.93 -18.37 -42.84
C GLU A 17 4.70 -19.57 -42.28
N LEU A 18 4.53 -20.76 -42.81
CA LEU A 18 5.30 -21.93 -42.41
C LEU A 18 6.77 -21.79 -42.85
N GLU A 19 7.07 -21.24 -44.00
CA GLU A 19 8.44 -20.95 -44.45
C GLU A 19 9.09 -19.87 -43.53
N ALA A 20 8.36 -18.85 -43.14
CA ALA A 20 8.82 -17.86 -42.16
C ALA A 20 9.03 -18.51 -40.76
N GLY A 21 8.15 -19.41 -40.35
CA GLY A 21 8.23 -20.14 -39.09
C GLY A 21 9.48 -20.98 -38.93
N ARG A 22 10.06 -21.48 -40.03
CA ARG A 22 11.35 -22.19 -40.00
C ARG A 22 12.52 -21.34 -39.51
N ARG A 23 12.41 -20.02 -39.60
CA ARG A 23 13.43 -19.04 -39.15
C ARG A 23 13.08 -18.40 -37.82
N SER A 24 12.05 -18.86 -37.14
CA SER A 24 11.61 -18.33 -35.84
C SER A 24 12.70 -18.53 -34.78
N SER A 25 12.77 -17.61 -33.82
CA SER A 25 13.57 -17.77 -32.59
C SER A 25 12.99 -18.82 -31.63
N GLN A 26 11.74 -19.23 -31.85
CA GLN A 26 11.05 -20.20 -31.00
C GLN A 26 11.19 -21.60 -31.54
N GLY A 27 11.94 -22.47 -30.86
CA GLY A 27 12.20 -23.84 -31.29
C GLY A 27 10.95 -24.70 -31.54
N PHE A 28 9.84 -24.41 -30.80
CA PHE A 28 8.55 -25.07 -31.02
C PHE A 28 7.97 -24.72 -32.39
N THR A 29 7.95 -23.46 -32.75
CA THR A 29 7.47 -22.96 -34.05
C THR A 29 8.31 -23.51 -35.20
N VAL A 30 9.63 -23.49 -35.04
CA VAL A 30 10.57 -24.06 -36.05
C VAL A 30 10.26 -25.53 -36.35
N ARG A 31 10.20 -26.38 -35.31
CA ARG A 31 9.94 -27.81 -35.45
C ARG A 31 8.56 -28.07 -36.07
N ARG A 32 7.51 -27.35 -35.62
CA ARG A 32 6.16 -27.49 -36.17
C ARG A 32 6.10 -27.10 -37.64
N SER A 33 6.71 -26.00 -38.04
CA SER A 33 6.77 -25.55 -39.43
C SER A 33 7.48 -26.58 -40.33
N GLN A 34 8.60 -27.12 -39.85
CA GLN A 34 9.32 -28.18 -40.58
C GLN A 34 8.47 -29.45 -40.78
N MET A 35 7.77 -29.91 -39.72
CA MET A 35 6.90 -31.10 -39.81
C MET A 35 5.79 -30.90 -40.83
N LEU A 36 5.13 -29.75 -40.83
CA LEU A 36 4.02 -29.48 -41.73
C LEU A 36 4.45 -29.28 -43.18
N LEU A 37 5.55 -28.62 -43.45
CA LEU A 37 6.10 -28.46 -44.79
C LEU A 37 6.55 -29.80 -45.40
N LEU A 38 7.28 -30.63 -44.62
CA LEU A 38 7.68 -31.96 -45.08
C LEU A 38 6.48 -32.87 -45.35
N SER A 39 5.39 -32.71 -44.56
CA SER A 39 4.12 -33.42 -44.81
C SER A 39 3.43 -32.92 -46.09
N ALA A 40 3.50 -31.63 -46.40
CA ALA A 40 2.97 -31.05 -47.63
C ALA A 40 3.76 -31.53 -48.87
N GLU A 41 5.04 -31.83 -48.69
CA GLU A 41 5.88 -32.47 -49.71
C GLU A 41 5.59 -33.99 -49.94
N GLY A 42 4.61 -34.54 -49.19
CA GLY A 42 4.22 -35.94 -49.32
C GLY A 42 5.08 -36.94 -48.53
N LYS A 43 5.92 -36.48 -47.59
CA LYS A 43 6.70 -37.38 -46.72
C LYS A 43 5.80 -38.00 -45.64
N SER A 44 5.97 -39.30 -45.39
CA SER A 44 5.23 -40.03 -44.36
C SER A 44 5.61 -39.53 -42.94
N THR A 45 4.69 -39.67 -42.00
CA THR A 45 4.89 -39.24 -40.58
C THR A 45 6.13 -39.90 -39.97
N THR A 46 6.39 -41.16 -40.30
CA THR A 46 7.58 -41.90 -39.85
C THR A 46 8.89 -41.32 -40.42
N ALA A 47 8.90 -40.99 -41.74
CA ALA A 47 10.07 -40.36 -42.36
C ALA A 47 10.36 -38.97 -41.81
N ILE A 48 9.29 -38.18 -41.55
CA ILE A 48 9.40 -36.85 -40.89
C ILE A 48 9.94 -37.00 -39.48
N ALA A 49 9.43 -37.95 -38.70
CA ALA A 49 9.86 -38.23 -37.34
C ALA A 49 11.35 -38.53 -37.26
N GLN A 50 11.83 -39.38 -38.14
CA GLN A 50 13.26 -39.72 -38.26
C GLN A 50 14.11 -38.51 -38.64
N PHE A 51 13.64 -37.69 -39.59
CA PHE A 51 14.37 -36.52 -40.07
C PHE A 51 14.54 -35.44 -39.00
N ILE A 52 13.49 -35.23 -38.20
CA ILE A 52 13.45 -34.13 -37.18
C ILE A 52 13.93 -34.61 -35.81
N GLY A 53 14.12 -35.94 -35.61
CA GLY A 53 14.44 -36.51 -34.31
C GLY A 53 13.26 -36.44 -33.32
N ALA A 54 12.05 -36.76 -33.79
CA ALA A 54 10.83 -36.77 -33.00
C ALA A 54 10.13 -38.14 -33.05
N SER A 55 9.07 -38.34 -32.24
CA SER A 55 8.25 -39.55 -32.39
C SER A 55 7.20 -39.39 -33.51
N ASP A 56 6.80 -40.50 -34.15
CA ASP A 56 5.69 -40.50 -35.13
C ASP A 56 4.43 -39.86 -34.59
N GLN A 57 4.11 -40.12 -33.31
CA GLN A 57 2.93 -39.55 -32.65
C GLN A 57 3.03 -38.00 -32.54
N THR A 58 4.24 -37.44 -32.34
CA THR A 58 4.44 -35.99 -32.32
C THR A 58 4.14 -35.35 -33.66
N VAL A 59 4.53 -36.00 -34.76
CA VAL A 59 4.25 -35.53 -36.12
C VAL A 59 2.74 -35.62 -36.41
N ARG A 60 2.10 -36.73 -36.06
CA ARG A 60 0.66 -36.89 -36.18
C ARG A 60 -0.11 -35.82 -35.41
N ASN A 61 0.28 -35.57 -34.17
CA ASN A 61 -0.31 -34.53 -33.36
C ASN A 61 -0.16 -33.13 -33.98
N ALA A 62 1.00 -32.87 -34.62
CA ALA A 62 1.23 -31.61 -35.32
C ALA A 62 0.30 -31.43 -36.52
N ILE A 63 0.10 -32.47 -37.31
CA ILE A 63 -0.79 -32.46 -38.47
C ILE A 63 -2.26 -32.31 -38.02
N HIS A 64 -2.70 -33.08 -37.02
CA HIS A 64 -4.06 -32.97 -36.49
C HIS A 64 -4.33 -31.59 -35.92
N ASP A 65 -3.39 -31.03 -35.15
CA ASP A 65 -3.53 -29.68 -34.55
C ASP A 65 -3.63 -28.60 -35.66
N PHE A 66 -2.84 -28.74 -36.74
CA PHE A 66 -2.92 -27.84 -37.88
C PHE A 66 -4.26 -27.98 -38.65
N HIS A 67 -4.79 -29.21 -38.80
CA HIS A 67 -6.12 -29.40 -39.38
C HIS A 67 -7.21 -28.71 -38.60
N GLN A 68 -7.11 -28.67 -37.26
CA GLN A 68 -8.10 -28.07 -36.37
C GLN A 68 -7.97 -26.55 -36.21
N ARG A 69 -6.75 -26.04 -36.09
CA ARG A 69 -6.44 -24.67 -35.73
C ARG A 69 -5.74 -23.84 -36.79
N GLY A 70 -5.38 -24.47 -37.92
CA GLY A 70 -4.61 -23.78 -38.94
C GLY A 70 -3.26 -23.24 -38.42
N LEU A 71 -2.90 -22.02 -38.79
CA LEU A 71 -1.66 -21.36 -38.38
C LEU A 71 -1.50 -21.14 -36.85
N GLU A 72 -2.61 -21.13 -36.09
CA GLU A 72 -2.51 -21.09 -34.65
C GLU A 72 -1.83 -22.32 -34.03
N ALA A 73 -1.77 -23.42 -34.76
CA ALA A 73 -1.02 -24.59 -34.33
C ALA A 73 0.50 -24.37 -34.21
N LEU A 74 1.03 -23.29 -34.76
CA LEU A 74 2.42 -22.87 -34.59
C LEU A 74 2.73 -22.27 -33.21
N GLN A 75 1.71 -21.91 -32.46
CA GLN A 75 1.85 -21.43 -31.10
C GLN A 75 1.73 -22.57 -30.09
N PRO A 76 2.60 -22.65 -29.07
CA PRO A 76 2.47 -23.66 -28.05
C PRO A 76 1.15 -23.48 -27.27
N LYS A 77 0.48 -24.58 -27.00
CA LYS A 77 -0.66 -24.59 -26.06
C LYS A 77 -0.15 -24.32 -24.65
N SER A 78 -1.02 -23.83 -23.80
CA SER A 78 -0.73 -23.70 -22.37
C SER A 78 -0.26 -25.05 -21.81
N SER A 79 0.90 -25.05 -21.14
CA SER A 79 1.41 -26.22 -20.41
C SER A 79 0.69 -26.41 -19.07
N ARG A 80 -0.26 -25.54 -18.72
CA ARG A 80 -1.05 -25.66 -17.51
C ARG A 80 -1.93 -26.91 -17.55
N PRO A 81 -1.89 -27.77 -16.52
CA PRO A 81 -2.81 -28.90 -16.43
C PRO A 81 -4.26 -28.41 -16.49
N HIS A 82 -5.12 -29.10 -17.25
CA HIS A 82 -6.55 -28.77 -17.35
C HIS A 82 -7.32 -29.05 -16.05
N THR A 83 -6.77 -29.87 -15.16
CA THR A 83 -7.32 -30.19 -13.84
C THR A 83 -6.33 -29.79 -12.77
N THR A 84 -6.33 -28.53 -12.38
CA THR A 84 -5.65 -28.09 -11.16
C THR A 84 -6.67 -28.09 -10.03
N HIS A 85 -6.52 -29.01 -9.08
CA HIS A 85 -7.27 -28.92 -7.82
C HIS A 85 -6.69 -27.78 -7.01
N GLU A 86 -7.40 -26.64 -6.96
CA GLU A 86 -7.03 -25.53 -6.13
C GLU A 86 -7.03 -25.98 -4.65
N ALA A 87 -5.97 -25.66 -3.92
CA ALA A 87 -5.88 -25.97 -2.49
C ALA A 87 -6.83 -25.10 -1.67
N PHE A 88 -7.16 -23.91 -2.14
CA PHE A 88 -8.09 -22.98 -1.52
C PHE A 88 -9.18 -22.62 -2.54
N ASP A 89 -10.42 -22.95 -2.24
CA ASP A 89 -11.59 -22.39 -2.92
C ASP A 89 -11.82 -20.93 -2.48
N ALA A 90 -12.86 -20.28 -2.97
CA ALA A 90 -13.17 -18.89 -2.65
C ALA A 90 -13.38 -18.68 -1.14
N GLN A 91 -14.09 -19.58 -0.47
CA GLN A 91 -14.33 -19.52 0.98
C GLN A 91 -13.06 -19.81 1.76
N GLY A 92 -12.25 -20.79 1.34
CA GLY A 92 -10.94 -21.08 1.93
C GLY A 92 -9.97 -19.91 1.86
N ARG A 93 -9.98 -19.15 0.77
CA ARG A 93 -9.17 -17.93 0.64
C ARG A 93 -9.59 -16.84 1.64
N GLU A 94 -10.88 -16.61 1.86
CA GLU A 94 -11.34 -15.65 2.87
C GLU A 94 -11.04 -16.13 4.30
N ARG A 95 -11.15 -17.43 4.58
CA ARG A 95 -10.73 -18.00 5.86
C ARG A 95 -9.22 -17.88 6.07
N LEU A 96 -8.40 -18.06 5.04
CA LEU A 96 -6.97 -17.81 5.06
C LEU A 96 -6.66 -16.34 5.39
N ARG A 97 -7.36 -15.39 4.77
CA ARG A 97 -7.23 -13.96 5.09
C ARG A 97 -7.57 -13.68 6.54
N ALA A 98 -8.69 -14.21 7.04
CA ALA A 98 -9.13 -14.04 8.43
C ALA A 98 -8.11 -14.62 9.44
N LEU A 99 -7.51 -15.77 9.13
CA LEU A 99 -6.46 -16.40 9.91
C LEU A 99 -5.23 -15.50 10.04
N LEU A 100 -4.79 -14.89 8.94
CA LEU A 100 -3.61 -14.01 8.93
C LEU A 100 -3.80 -12.69 9.68
N HIS A 101 -5.04 -12.26 9.91
CA HIS A 101 -5.34 -11.12 10.77
C HIS A 101 -5.22 -11.43 12.26
N GLN A 102 -5.03 -12.70 12.63
CA GLN A 102 -4.79 -13.13 14.00
C GLN A 102 -3.30 -13.41 14.22
N THR A 103 -2.87 -13.40 15.48
CA THR A 103 -1.49 -13.79 15.80
C THR A 103 -1.34 -15.31 15.76
N PRO A 104 -0.19 -15.87 15.34
CA PRO A 104 0.08 -17.32 15.43
C PRO A 104 -0.13 -17.91 16.84
N ARG A 105 0.05 -17.12 17.89
CA ARG A 105 -0.18 -17.52 19.28
C ARG A 105 -1.61 -17.94 19.55
N THR A 106 -2.60 -17.37 18.86
CA THR A 106 -4.02 -17.78 18.95
C THR A 106 -4.21 -19.24 18.51
N PHE A 107 -3.28 -19.77 17.73
CA PHE A 107 -3.28 -21.15 17.24
C PHE A 107 -2.24 -22.04 17.97
N GLY A 108 -1.83 -21.63 19.18
CA GLY A 108 -0.89 -22.39 20.00
C GLY A 108 0.56 -22.37 19.55
N LYS A 109 0.95 -21.40 18.72
CA LYS A 109 2.33 -21.26 18.23
C LYS A 109 3.12 -20.26 19.07
N ASP A 110 4.36 -20.59 19.41
CA ASP A 110 5.22 -19.73 20.23
C ASP A 110 5.95 -18.67 19.38
N THR A 111 5.20 -17.96 18.54
CA THR A 111 5.70 -16.87 17.72
C THR A 111 4.62 -15.84 17.45
N SER A 112 5.00 -14.60 17.19
CA SER A 112 4.10 -13.53 16.74
C SER A 112 4.18 -13.29 15.22
N ILE A 113 5.04 -14.03 14.52
CA ILE A 113 5.31 -13.81 13.09
C ILE A 113 4.83 -15.01 12.28
N TRP A 114 3.99 -14.75 11.29
CA TRP A 114 3.62 -15.76 10.30
C TRP A 114 4.76 -16.01 9.31
N THR A 115 5.18 -17.25 9.15
CA THR A 115 5.94 -17.71 7.99
C THR A 115 5.00 -18.46 7.05
N LEU A 116 5.33 -18.60 5.79
CA LEU A 116 4.48 -19.31 4.84
C LEU A 116 4.28 -20.78 5.23
N ASP A 117 5.31 -21.42 5.76
CA ASP A 117 5.24 -22.82 6.21
C ASP A 117 4.36 -22.96 7.47
N LEU A 118 4.46 -22.01 8.41
CA LEU A 118 3.60 -21.98 9.58
C LEU A 118 2.13 -21.74 9.19
N VAL A 119 1.87 -20.90 8.20
CA VAL A 119 0.51 -20.72 7.66
C VAL A 119 0.01 -22.03 7.04
N ALA A 120 0.84 -22.71 6.24
CA ALA A 120 0.49 -24.00 5.65
C ALA A 120 0.13 -25.04 6.71
N GLU A 121 0.93 -25.14 7.77
CA GLU A 121 0.68 -26.03 8.92
C GLU A 121 -0.65 -25.69 9.63
N VAL A 122 -0.84 -24.42 9.99
CA VAL A 122 -2.03 -23.98 10.73
C VAL A 122 -3.29 -24.11 9.88
N THR A 123 -3.26 -23.83 8.58
CA THR A 123 -4.42 -24.02 7.69
C THR A 123 -4.89 -25.46 7.62
N LEU A 124 -3.98 -26.42 7.70
CA LEU A 124 -4.32 -27.84 7.82
C LEU A 124 -4.92 -28.16 9.19
N THR A 125 -4.29 -27.67 10.26
CA THR A 125 -4.75 -27.93 11.65
C THR A 125 -6.16 -27.39 11.91
N VAL A 126 -6.51 -26.20 11.36
CA VAL A 126 -7.84 -25.60 11.55
C VAL A 126 -8.85 -26.01 10.46
N GLY A 127 -8.49 -26.96 9.59
CA GLY A 127 -9.38 -27.51 8.57
C GLY A 127 -9.78 -26.49 7.47
N ILE A 128 -8.89 -25.56 7.13
CA ILE A 128 -9.07 -24.71 5.94
C ILE A 128 -8.71 -25.50 4.68
N VAL A 129 -7.69 -26.34 4.77
CA VAL A 129 -7.31 -27.29 3.73
C VAL A 129 -7.40 -28.72 4.25
N SER A 130 -7.71 -29.69 3.38
CA SER A 130 -7.89 -31.10 3.73
C SER A 130 -6.62 -31.94 3.61
N ARG A 131 -5.55 -31.39 3.06
CA ARG A 131 -4.26 -32.08 2.85
C ARG A 131 -3.08 -31.14 3.08
N PRO A 132 -1.90 -31.63 3.43
CA PRO A 132 -0.71 -30.82 3.57
C PRO A 132 -0.42 -30.04 2.26
N ILE A 133 -0.05 -28.77 2.39
CA ILE A 133 0.29 -27.88 1.30
C ILE A 133 1.67 -27.25 1.56
N SER A 134 2.33 -26.77 0.51
CA SER A 134 3.59 -26.05 0.65
C SER A 134 3.35 -24.56 0.96
N GLY A 135 4.36 -23.91 1.55
CA GLY A 135 4.36 -22.45 1.72
C GLY A 135 4.20 -21.69 0.39
N GLU A 136 4.68 -22.27 -0.73
CA GLU A 136 4.49 -21.69 -2.07
C GLU A 136 3.01 -21.68 -2.50
N THR A 137 2.25 -22.73 -2.16
CA THR A 137 0.78 -22.76 -2.39
C THR A 137 0.09 -21.65 -1.61
N VAL A 138 0.51 -21.41 -0.36
CA VAL A 138 0.00 -20.30 0.45
C VAL A 138 0.36 -18.96 -0.20
N ARG A 139 1.61 -18.78 -0.64
CA ARG A 139 2.07 -17.55 -1.31
C ARG A 139 1.23 -17.22 -2.53
N ASN A 140 0.92 -18.20 -3.35
CA ASN A 140 0.11 -18.04 -4.55
C ASN A 140 -1.34 -17.67 -4.21
N ALA A 141 -1.94 -18.29 -3.20
CA ALA A 141 -3.28 -17.94 -2.71
C ALA A 141 -3.33 -16.49 -2.17
N LEU A 142 -2.31 -16.06 -1.42
CA LEU A 142 -2.20 -14.70 -0.92
C LEU A 142 -2.02 -13.67 -2.04
N ALA A 143 -1.26 -14.00 -3.08
CA ALA A 143 -1.09 -13.14 -4.25
C ALA A 143 -2.43 -12.91 -4.98
N GLN A 144 -3.25 -13.95 -5.13
CA GLN A 144 -4.60 -13.85 -5.71
C GLN A 144 -5.54 -12.97 -4.87
N LEU A 145 -5.38 -12.97 -3.54
CA LEU A 145 -6.12 -12.11 -2.62
C LEU A 145 -5.60 -10.66 -2.57
N GLY A 146 -4.51 -10.33 -3.28
CA GLY A 146 -3.83 -9.04 -3.16
C GLY A 146 -3.13 -8.83 -1.80
N VAL A 147 -2.98 -9.89 -1.00
CA VAL A 147 -2.31 -9.85 0.29
C VAL A 147 -0.80 -9.92 0.07
N ARG A 148 -0.08 -8.95 0.61
CA ARG A 148 1.38 -8.86 0.51
C ARG A 148 2.03 -8.87 1.87
N TRP A 149 3.20 -9.51 1.97
CA TRP A 149 4.03 -9.43 3.16
C TRP A 149 4.48 -7.98 3.38
N LYS A 150 4.17 -7.44 4.56
CA LYS A 150 4.65 -6.13 4.99
C LYS A 150 5.26 -6.26 6.36
N ARG A 151 6.42 -5.63 6.57
CA ARG A 151 7.00 -5.54 7.91
C ARG A 151 6.05 -4.76 8.80
N ALA A 152 5.64 -5.36 9.92
CA ALA A 152 4.89 -4.66 10.94
C ALA A 152 5.79 -3.56 11.52
N LYS A 153 5.38 -2.32 11.36
CA LYS A 153 6.10 -1.15 11.92
C LYS A 153 5.54 -0.74 13.28
N HIS A 154 4.34 -1.20 13.61
CA HIS A 154 3.61 -0.82 14.82
C HIS A 154 2.75 -1.98 15.32
N TRP A 155 2.20 -1.84 16.52
CA TRP A 155 1.30 -2.82 17.11
C TRP A 155 0.09 -3.09 16.21
N ILE A 156 -0.20 -4.37 15.98
CA ILE A 156 -1.31 -4.79 15.09
C ILE A 156 -2.65 -4.74 15.81
N THR A 157 -2.64 -4.77 17.14
CA THR A 157 -3.85 -4.83 17.95
C THR A 157 -4.09 -3.52 18.68
N SER A 158 -5.24 -2.92 18.45
CA SER A 158 -5.72 -1.81 19.24
C SER A 158 -6.40 -2.37 20.50
N PRO A 159 -6.14 -1.81 21.69
CA PRO A 159 -6.85 -2.17 22.92
C PRO A 159 -8.26 -1.57 22.98
N ASP A 160 -8.70 -0.84 21.97
CA ASP A 160 -10.00 -0.18 21.93
C ASP A 160 -11.12 -1.21 21.71
N PRO A 161 -12.05 -1.37 22.67
CA PRO A 161 -13.16 -2.33 22.53
C PRO A 161 -14.08 -1.99 21.36
N ASP A 162 -14.13 -0.72 20.96
CA ASP A 162 -14.91 -0.20 19.85
C ASP A 162 -14.15 -0.15 18.52
N TYR A 163 -13.00 -0.79 18.42
CA TYR A 163 -12.11 -0.70 17.25
C TYR A 163 -12.84 -0.87 15.91
N ILE A 164 -13.59 -1.96 15.78
CA ILE A 164 -14.30 -2.29 14.53
C ILE A 164 -15.34 -1.21 14.19
N ARG A 165 -16.11 -0.75 15.17
CA ARG A 165 -17.15 0.27 14.99
C ARG A 165 -16.55 1.62 14.57
N LYS A 166 -15.48 2.06 15.24
CA LYS A 166 -14.77 3.32 14.95
C LYS A 166 -14.08 3.26 13.58
N LYS A 167 -13.43 2.14 13.27
CA LYS A 167 -12.82 1.92 11.96
C LYS A 167 -13.86 1.97 10.85
N LYS A 168 -14.98 1.26 10.98
CA LYS A 168 -16.08 1.30 9.99
C LYS A 168 -16.63 2.71 9.79
N ARG A 169 -16.81 3.48 10.88
CA ARG A 169 -17.26 4.89 10.79
C ARG A 169 -16.24 5.74 10.03
N ARG A 170 -14.94 5.61 10.34
CA ARG A 170 -13.88 6.31 9.61
C ARG A 170 -13.92 5.97 8.11
N ASP A 171 -13.98 4.69 7.78
CA ASP A 171 -13.94 4.23 6.38
C ASP A 171 -15.19 4.71 5.62
N ALA A 172 -16.37 4.70 6.25
CA ALA A 172 -17.60 5.24 5.68
C ALA A 172 -17.52 6.75 5.42
N LEU A 173 -16.95 7.52 6.35
CA LEU A 173 -16.76 8.97 6.19
C LEU A 173 -15.76 9.29 5.07
N ILE A 174 -14.68 8.50 4.94
CA ILE A 174 -13.72 8.64 3.84
C ILE A 174 -14.43 8.41 2.49
N SER A 175 -15.23 7.36 2.39
CA SER A 175 -16.02 7.07 1.17
C SER A 175 -17.04 8.17 0.88
N LEU A 176 -17.65 8.74 1.92
CA LEU A 176 -18.64 9.81 1.76
C LEU A 176 -18.01 11.09 1.19
N VAL A 177 -16.82 11.47 1.64
CA VAL A 177 -16.10 12.65 1.10
C VAL A 177 -15.86 12.49 -0.40
N ALA A 178 -15.53 11.30 -0.88
CA ALA A 178 -15.28 11.06 -2.30
C ALA A 178 -16.50 11.37 -3.20
N THR A 179 -17.71 11.39 -2.64
CA THR A 179 -18.97 11.68 -3.37
C THR A 179 -19.43 13.14 -3.21
N HIS A 180 -18.70 13.97 -2.46
CA HIS A 180 -19.07 15.36 -2.18
C HIS A 180 -17.93 16.31 -2.59
N PRO A 181 -17.98 16.95 -3.76
CA PRO A 181 -16.89 17.77 -4.28
C PRO A 181 -16.51 18.97 -3.41
N THR A 182 -17.46 19.50 -2.61
CA THR A 182 -17.22 20.62 -1.68
C THR A 182 -16.77 20.17 -0.28
N TRP A 183 -16.56 18.88 -0.09
CA TRP A 183 -16.08 18.36 1.20
C TRP A 183 -14.59 18.05 1.12
N ALA A 184 -13.92 18.16 2.25
CA ALA A 184 -12.53 17.77 2.41
C ALA A 184 -12.37 16.75 3.53
N LEU A 185 -11.38 15.89 3.38
CA LEU A 185 -10.93 14.95 4.41
C LEU A 185 -9.62 15.47 4.99
N GLY A 186 -9.58 15.64 6.31
CA GLY A 186 -8.40 16.08 7.03
C GLY A 186 -7.95 15.04 8.04
N PHE A 187 -6.68 14.64 7.97
CA PHE A 187 -6.01 13.84 8.99
C PHE A 187 -5.16 14.78 9.84
N GLN A 188 -5.58 15.01 11.07
CA GLN A 188 -4.93 15.94 11.97
C GLN A 188 -4.08 15.19 12.99
N ASP A 189 -2.94 15.79 13.33
CA ASP A 189 -2.01 15.29 14.33
C ASP A 189 -1.04 16.38 14.77
N GLU A 190 -0.36 16.18 15.91
CA GLU A 190 0.73 17.02 16.39
C GLU A 190 2.06 16.28 16.32
N VAL A 191 3.10 17.04 15.99
CA VAL A 191 4.45 16.51 15.90
C VAL A 191 5.45 17.44 16.58
N TRP A 192 6.44 16.85 17.21
CA TRP A 192 7.63 17.56 17.69
C TRP A 192 8.80 17.36 16.74
N TRP A 193 9.35 18.47 16.27
CA TRP A 193 10.55 18.52 15.44
C TRP A 193 11.75 18.80 16.32
N SER A 194 12.55 17.78 16.61
CA SER A 194 13.74 17.92 17.44
C SER A 194 14.90 18.48 16.62
N ARG A 195 15.53 19.55 17.10
CA ARG A 195 16.77 20.10 16.55
C ARG A 195 17.97 19.18 16.84
N LEU A 196 17.84 18.34 17.86
CA LEU A 196 18.89 17.43 18.35
C LEU A 196 18.66 15.98 17.88
N ALA A 197 17.72 15.74 16.95
CA ALA A 197 17.46 14.41 16.44
C ALA A 197 18.73 13.84 15.79
N GLN A 198 19.12 12.65 16.24
CA GLN A 198 20.22 11.91 15.62
C GLN A 198 19.70 11.21 14.37
N PRO A 199 20.48 11.17 13.29
CA PRO A 199 20.11 10.38 12.12
C PRO A 199 20.12 8.89 12.46
N ASP A 200 19.14 8.15 11.94
CA ASP A 200 19.20 6.68 11.91
C ASP A 200 20.35 6.27 10.98
N GLN A 201 21.52 6.05 11.54
CA GLN A 201 22.69 5.66 10.76
C GLN A 201 22.66 4.16 10.48
N HIS A 202 22.34 3.80 9.26
CA HIS A 202 22.64 2.49 8.69
C HIS A 202 23.89 2.67 7.80
N ARG A 203 25.00 2.04 8.16
CA ARG A 203 26.25 2.04 7.37
C ARG A 203 26.60 0.60 6.99
N TRP A 204 27.24 0.45 5.85
CA TRP A 204 28.01 -0.72 5.54
C TRP A 204 29.30 -0.63 6.33
N VAL A 205 29.54 -1.58 7.22
CA VAL A 205 30.74 -1.68 8.06
C VAL A 205 31.26 -3.11 7.97
N ASP A 206 32.53 -3.32 8.24
CA ASP A 206 33.10 -4.66 8.36
C ASP A 206 32.46 -5.41 9.54
N GLU A 207 32.46 -6.75 9.49
CA GLU A 207 31.67 -7.61 10.39
C GLU A 207 31.96 -7.36 11.89
N ASP A 208 33.19 -6.97 12.20
CA ASP A 208 33.65 -6.68 13.56
C ASP A 208 33.59 -5.19 13.96
N ASP A 209 33.13 -4.32 13.05
CA ASP A 209 33.08 -2.88 13.31
C ASP A 209 31.78 -2.44 13.99
N VAL A 210 31.87 -1.56 14.97
CA VAL A 210 30.72 -0.97 15.68
C VAL A 210 30.39 0.40 15.08
N THR A 211 29.20 0.52 14.51
CA THR A 211 28.68 1.82 14.03
C THR A 211 28.39 2.72 15.24
N ARG A 212 29.12 3.82 15.36
CA ARG A 212 28.91 4.81 16.42
C ARG A 212 28.12 6.00 15.88
N LEU A 213 27.16 6.50 16.68
CA LEU A 213 26.48 7.76 16.44
C LEU A 213 27.42 8.93 16.81
N GLN A 214 27.43 9.93 15.95
CA GLN A 214 28.16 11.16 16.25
C GLN A 214 27.19 12.12 16.95
N GLU A 215 27.49 12.49 18.20
CA GLU A 215 26.67 13.42 18.96
C GLU A 215 26.75 14.83 18.35
N LYS A 216 25.59 15.49 18.22
CA LYS A 216 25.54 16.88 17.76
C LYS A 216 25.90 17.81 18.92
N GLU A 217 26.96 18.57 18.75
CA GLU A 217 27.33 19.58 19.72
C GLU A 217 26.39 20.79 19.66
N ARG A 218 25.83 21.17 20.81
CA ARG A 218 25.02 22.37 20.97
C ARG A 218 25.90 23.46 21.58
N SER A 219 25.94 24.62 20.94
CA SER A 219 26.64 25.80 21.51
C SER A 219 26.00 26.22 22.84
N LYS A 220 26.80 26.64 23.80
CA LYS A 220 26.33 27.24 25.06
C LYS A 220 25.53 28.53 24.84
N GLN A 221 25.74 29.20 23.71
CA GLN A 221 25.05 30.43 23.31
C GLN A 221 23.75 30.17 22.56
N ASP A 222 23.41 28.92 22.29
CA ASP A 222 22.15 28.55 21.61
C ASP A 222 20.99 28.61 22.60
N HIS A 223 20.14 29.63 22.47
CA HIS A 223 18.96 29.88 23.29
C HIS A 223 17.67 29.30 22.68
N ASP A 224 17.73 28.77 21.47
CA ASP A 224 16.56 28.20 20.81
C ASP A 224 16.01 26.98 21.54
N PRO A 225 14.69 26.69 21.42
CA PRO A 225 14.08 25.51 22.00
C PRO A 225 14.70 24.23 21.40
N LYS A 226 14.83 23.17 22.21
CA LYS A 226 15.36 21.87 21.74
C LYS A 226 14.49 21.21 20.68
N ALA A 227 13.21 21.52 20.66
CA ALA A 227 12.25 21.01 19.69
C ALA A 227 11.12 22.02 19.48
N LEU A 228 10.55 22.01 18.27
CA LEU A 228 9.42 22.84 17.88
C LEU A 228 8.15 21.98 17.85
N ALA A 229 7.11 22.40 18.52
CA ALA A 229 5.78 21.80 18.42
C ALA A 229 5.09 22.30 17.14
N CYS A 230 4.42 21.41 16.43
CA CYS A 230 3.73 21.76 15.19
C CYS A 230 2.42 20.97 15.07
N TYR A 231 1.34 21.67 14.76
CA TYR A 231 0.09 21.08 14.30
C TYR A 231 0.14 20.85 12.81
N GLY A 232 -0.37 19.70 12.36
CA GLY A 232 -0.50 19.38 10.96
C GLY A 232 -1.89 18.86 10.61
N LEU A 233 -2.36 19.24 9.44
CA LEU A 233 -3.55 18.71 8.81
C LEU A 233 -3.16 18.22 7.40
N LEU A 234 -3.16 16.90 7.20
CA LEU A 234 -3.06 16.31 5.87
C LEU A 234 -4.43 16.36 5.22
N LEU A 235 -4.57 17.26 4.27
CA LEU A 235 -5.80 17.51 3.54
C LEU A 235 -5.86 16.67 2.29
N ARG A 236 -6.98 15.98 2.10
CA ARG A 236 -7.28 15.19 0.91
C ARG A 236 -8.61 15.62 0.33
N ARG A 237 -8.62 15.89 -0.96
CA ARG A 237 -9.79 16.27 -1.74
C ARG A 237 -9.95 15.37 -2.96
N PRO A 238 -11.17 15.12 -3.45
CA PRO A 238 -11.37 14.38 -4.69
C PRO A 238 -10.56 15.01 -5.83
N GLU A 239 -9.91 14.18 -6.63
CA GLU A 239 -9.15 14.56 -7.83
C GLU A 239 -7.99 15.56 -7.62
N GLN A 240 -7.58 15.79 -6.38
CA GLN A 240 -6.47 16.68 -6.05
C GLN A 240 -5.35 15.93 -5.32
N THR A 241 -4.14 16.45 -5.41
CA THR A 241 -3.00 15.95 -4.62
C THR A 241 -3.18 16.27 -3.15
N ASP A 242 -2.70 15.36 -2.27
CA ASP A 242 -2.68 15.60 -0.82
C ASP A 242 -1.91 16.88 -0.51
N GLN A 243 -2.49 17.76 0.31
CA GLN A 243 -1.91 19.02 0.76
C GLN A 243 -1.63 18.96 2.26
N MET A 244 -0.57 19.59 2.72
CA MET A 244 -0.25 19.69 4.14
C MET A 244 -0.46 21.14 4.60
N LEU A 245 -1.26 21.32 5.65
CA LEU A 245 -1.37 22.59 6.38
C LEU A 245 -0.63 22.46 7.69
N LEU A 246 0.31 23.35 7.96
CA LEU A 246 1.16 23.33 9.15
C LEU A 246 1.06 24.64 9.94
N ARG A 247 1.11 24.52 11.28
CA ARG A 247 1.23 25.67 12.18
C ARG A 247 2.15 25.31 13.34
N PHE A 248 3.21 26.04 13.50
CA PHE A 248 4.07 25.93 14.66
C PHE A 248 3.44 26.58 15.89
N VAL A 249 3.90 26.20 17.06
CA VAL A 249 3.33 26.60 18.33
C VAL A 249 4.43 27.13 19.24
N ASP A 250 4.22 28.35 19.76
CA ASP A 250 5.10 28.87 20.82
C ASP A 250 4.62 28.27 22.17
N GLY A 251 5.16 27.06 22.44
CA GLY A 251 4.79 26.31 23.62
C GLY A 251 4.48 24.82 23.31
N ARG A 252 3.29 24.37 23.68
CA ARG A 252 2.86 22.97 23.55
C ARG A 252 1.41 22.83 23.07
N PRO A 253 1.02 21.69 22.50
CA PRO A 253 -0.38 21.41 22.17
C PRO A 253 -1.27 21.44 23.41
N VAL A 254 -2.34 22.24 23.35
CA VAL A 254 -3.41 22.34 24.35
C VAL A 254 -4.74 22.67 23.68
N SER A 255 -5.85 22.49 24.38
CA SER A 255 -7.20 22.66 23.83
C SER A 255 -7.46 24.00 23.13
N ALA A 256 -6.97 25.11 23.70
CA ALA A 256 -7.13 26.44 23.09
C ALA A 256 -6.37 26.56 21.78
N VAL A 257 -5.10 26.14 21.77
CA VAL A 257 -4.27 26.14 20.55
C VAL A 257 -4.86 25.22 19.47
N THR A 258 -5.45 24.08 19.85
CA THR A 258 -6.19 23.22 18.93
C THR A 258 -7.35 23.96 18.26
N ILE A 259 -8.10 24.76 19.03
CA ILE A 259 -9.20 25.58 18.51
C ILE A 259 -8.68 26.63 17.52
N ASP A 260 -7.59 27.32 17.86
CA ASP A 260 -7.00 28.33 16.99
C ASP A 260 -6.47 27.72 15.68
N PHE A 261 -5.88 26.54 15.77
CA PHE A 261 -5.47 25.79 14.57
C PHE A 261 -6.66 25.42 13.68
N LEU A 262 -7.74 24.90 14.27
CA LEU A 262 -8.94 24.52 13.52
C LEU A 262 -9.65 25.74 12.91
N ASN A 263 -9.67 26.87 13.62
CA ASN A 263 -10.18 28.13 13.07
C ASN A 263 -9.39 28.57 11.83
N ALA A 264 -8.06 28.55 11.89
CA ALA A 264 -7.21 28.88 10.76
C ALA A 264 -7.43 27.93 9.58
N CYS A 265 -7.56 26.62 9.84
CA CYS A 265 -7.90 25.65 8.81
C CYS A 265 -9.26 25.92 8.16
N CYS A 266 -10.30 26.22 8.98
CA CYS A 266 -11.62 26.54 8.46
C CYS A 266 -11.63 27.81 7.60
N GLN A 267 -10.86 28.84 7.98
CA GLN A 267 -10.72 30.05 7.19
C GLN A 267 -10.06 29.77 5.82
N SER A 268 -8.97 29.02 5.82
CA SER A 268 -8.29 28.64 4.57
C SER A 268 -9.22 27.82 3.66
N LEU A 269 -9.91 26.83 4.20
CA LEU A 269 -10.82 25.97 3.44
C LEU A 269 -12.07 26.69 2.93
N ALA A 270 -12.61 27.65 3.69
CA ALA A 270 -13.74 28.48 3.25
C ALA A 270 -13.35 29.33 2.04
N ALA A 271 -12.14 29.88 2.00
CA ALA A 271 -11.62 30.64 0.85
C ALA A 271 -11.52 29.76 -0.42
N GLU A 272 -11.41 28.45 -0.28
CA GLU A 272 -11.39 27.46 -1.37
C GLU A 272 -12.78 26.84 -1.65
N SER A 273 -13.86 27.46 -1.13
CA SER A 273 -15.25 27.01 -1.32
C SER A 273 -15.55 25.61 -0.74
N ILE A 274 -14.78 25.16 0.24
CA ILE A 274 -15.06 23.95 0.98
C ILE A 274 -16.13 24.23 2.04
N THR A 275 -17.16 23.39 2.07
CA THR A 275 -18.32 23.54 2.97
C THR A 275 -18.30 22.61 4.18
N ALA A 276 -17.52 21.52 4.12
CA ALA A 276 -17.35 20.60 5.23
C ALA A 276 -15.95 19.97 5.26
N LEU A 277 -15.43 19.79 6.48
CA LEU A 277 -14.20 19.07 6.76
C LEU A 277 -14.51 17.86 7.65
N VAL A 278 -14.30 16.66 7.10
CA VAL A 278 -14.26 15.43 7.91
C VAL A 278 -12.88 15.38 8.57
N LEU A 279 -12.86 15.54 9.89
CA LEU A 279 -11.65 15.64 10.70
C LEU A 279 -11.36 14.30 11.37
N ILE A 280 -10.36 13.58 10.84
CA ILE A 280 -9.85 12.34 11.43
C ILE A 280 -8.74 12.71 12.40
N TRP A 281 -8.89 12.37 13.67
CA TRP A 281 -7.90 12.66 14.71
C TRP A 281 -7.85 11.59 15.80
N ASP A 282 -6.82 11.64 16.60
CA ASP A 282 -6.60 10.71 17.70
C ASP A 282 -7.44 11.04 18.94
N ASN A 283 -7.17 10.32 20.02
CA ASN A 283 -7.87 10.50 21.31
C ASN A 283 -7.05 11.31 22.31
N ALA A 284 -6.19 12.24 21.89
CA ALA A 284 -5.49 13.11 22.81
C ALA A 284 -6.46 13.84 23.75
N SER A 285 -6.03 14.07 24.98
CA SER A 285 -6.91 14.65 26.02
C SER A 285 -7.42 16.03 25.62
N TRP A 286 -6.59 16.83 24.95
CA TRP A 286 -6.97 18.16 24.47
C TRP A 286 -7.98 18.12 23.33
N HIS A 287 -8.01 17.09 22.47
CA HIS A 287 -9.03 16.90 21.44
C HIS A 287 -10.40 16.55 22.04
N LYS A 288 -10.41 15.81 23.14
CA LYS A 288 -11.64 15.37 23.82
C LYS A 288 -12.09 16.29 24.93
N SER A 289 -11.38 17.36 25.18
CA SER A 289 -11.71 18.30 26.26
C SER A 289 -13.11 18.92 26.10
N GLN A 290 -13.73 19.30 27.22
CA GLN A 290 -15.03 19.95 27.20
C GLN A 290 -14.99 21.29 26.43
N ILE A 291 -13.87 22.00 26.48
CA ILE A 291 -13.65 23.26 25.77
C ILE A 291 -13.78 23.04 24.27
N VAL A 292 -13.02 22.07 23.70
CA VAL A 292 -13.06 21.74 22.26
C VAL A 292 -14.44 21.23 21.85
N ARG A 293 -15.06 20.36 22.62
CA ARG A 293 -16.42 19.87 22.34
C ARG A 293 -17.46 20.96 22.29
N THR A 294 -17.39 21.92 23.23
CA THR A 294 -18.31 23.05 23.28
C THR A 294 -18.08 23.96 22.08
N TRP A 295 -16.83 24.29 21.80
CA TRP A 295 -16.49 25.09 20.64
C TRP A 295 -16.96 24.44 19.33
N LEU A 296 -16.72 23.15 19.10
CA LEU A 296 -17.18 22.43 17.91
C LEU A 296 -18.71 22.54 17.73
N ARG A 297 -19.48 22.42 18.82
CA ARG A 297 -20.93 22.56 18.75
C ARG A 297 -21.35 23.97 18.35
N GLN A 298 -20.74 24.99 18.99
CA GLN A 298 -21.03 26.41 18.73
C GLN A 298 -20.62 26.77 17.29
N HIS A 299 -19.44 26.37 16.86
CA HIS A 299 -18.96 26.59 15.51
C HIS A 299 -19.90 25.97 14.46
N ASN A 300 -20.25 24.70 14.59
CA ASN A 300 -21.18 24.05 13.66
C ASN A 300 -22.60 24.63 13.70
N GLN A 301 -23.04 25.12 14.86
CA GLN A 301 -24.32 25.80 14.96
C GLN A 301 -24.29 27.15 14.23
N ALA A 302 -23.22 27.92 14.37
CA ALA A 302 -23.04 29.17 13.65
C ALA A 302 -23.05 28.96 12.14
N VAL A 303 -22.24 28.00 11.65
CA VAL A 303 -22.20 27.62 10.23
C VAL A 303 -23.60 27.21 9.71
N LYS A 304 -24.36 26.46 10.49
CA LYS A 304 -25.74 26.08 10.14
C LYS A 304 -26.67 27.27 10.04
N GLN A 305 -26.53 28.27 10.94
CA GLN A 305 -27.40 29.45 11.00
C GLN A 305 -27.11 30.48 9.93
N THR A 306 -25.80 30.69 9.65
CA THR A 306 -25.36 31.66 8.65
C THR A 306 -25.36 31.11 7.22
N GLY A 307 -25.22 29.81 7.06
CA GLY A 307 -24.95 29.17 5.77
C GLY A 307 -23.51 29.38 5.27
N GLU A 308 -22.66 30.04 6.05
CA GLU A 308 -21.29 30.39 5.69
C GLU A 308 -20.27 29.66 6.57
N GLY A 309 -19.09 29.37 6.00
CA GLY A 309 -17.99 28.70 6.70
C GLY A 309 -17.93 27.19 6.46
N VAL A 310 -17.06 26.50 7.19
CA VAL A 310 -16.77 25.08 7.03
C VAL A 310 -17.30 24.28 8.20
N ARG A 311 -18.24 23.38 7.95
CA ARG A 311 -18.75 22.45 8.96
C ARG A 311 -17.69 21.42 9.33
N LEU A 312 -17.41 21.25 10.62
CA LEU A 312 -16.48 20.24 11.13
C LEU A 312 -17.21 18.95 11.52
N ILE A 313 -16.77 17.83 10.94
CA ILE A 313 -17.31 16.48 11.21
C ILE A 313 -16.24 15.66 11.90
N PRO A 314 -16.14 15.65 13.24
CA PRO A 314 -15.07 14.95 13.95
C PRO A 314 -15.26 13.44 13.90
N CYS A 315 -14.17 12.75 13.63
CA CYS A 315 -14.07 11.29 13.63
C CYS A 315 -12.86 10.86 14.47
N PHE A 316 -13.12 10.46 15.71
CA PHE A 316 -12.09 9.95 16.60
C PHE A 316 -11.67 8.53 16.20
N LEU A 317 -10.37 8.33 16.08
CA LEU A 317 -9.76 7.03 15.82
C LEU A 317 -9.90 6.09 17.03
N PRO A 318 -9.80 4.78 16.83
CA PRO A 318 -9.63 3.86 17.95
C PRO A 318 -8.37 4.20 18.76
N SER A 319 -8.40 3.98 20.05
CA SER A 319 -7.26 4.24 20.94
C SER A 319 -6.02 3.44 20.49
N LYS A 320 -4.85 4.05 20.58
CA LYS A 320 -3.56 3.44 20.19
C LYS A 320 -3.57 2.84 18.79
N SER A 321 -4.16 3.53 17.82
CA SER A 321 -4.26 3.07 16.43
C SER A 321 -3.70 4.10 15.43
N PRO A 322 -2.42 4.53 15.56
CA PRO A 322 -1.83 5.57 14.70
C PRO A 322 -1.81 5.18 13.22
N TRP A 323 -1.74 3.87 12.91
CA TRP A 323 -1.79 3.40 11.51
C TRP A 323 -3.09 3.72 10.76
N LEU A 324 -4.14 4.13 11.46
CA LEU A 324 -5.37 4.62 10.86
C LEU A 324 -5.33 6.12 10.56
N ASN A 325 -4.30 6.84 11.01
CA ASN A 325 -4.07 8.25 10.72
C ASN A 325 -3.08 8.40 9.56
N SER A 326 -3.55 8.85 8.39
CA SER A 326 -2.72 8.92 7.18
C SER A 326 -1.59 9.96 7.25
N ILE A 327 -1.62 10.87 8.21
CA ILE A 327 -0.56 11.86 8.42
C ILE A 327 0.70 11.26 9.10
N GLU A 328 0.54 10.26 9.94
CA GLU A 328 1.62 9.65 10.72
C GLU A 328 2.83 9.17 9.86
N PRO A 329 2.64 8.45 8.74
CA PRO A 329 3.75 8.10 7.87
C PRO A 329 4.48 9.30 7.30
N LYS A 330 3.78 10.43 7.09
CA LYS A 330 4.38 11.67 6.58
C LYS A 330 5.39 12.23 7.57
N TRP A 331 5.08 12.17 8.88
CA TRP A 331 6.01 12.61 9.92
C TRP A 331 7.31 11.80 9.94
N VAL A 332 7.19 10.47 9.82
CA VAL A 332 8.36 9.59 9.79
C VAL A 332 9.30 9.95 8.63
N HIS A 333 8.74 10.14 7.44
CA HIS A 333 9.54 10.52 6.27
C HIS A 333 10.09 11.95 6.38
N GLY A 334 9.28 12.89 6.87
CA GLY A 334 9.72 14.26 7.09
C GLY A 334 10.86 14.36 8.09
N LYS A 335 10.77 13.69 9.25
CA LYS A 335 11.82 13.69 10.26
C LYS A 335 13.18 13.25 9.68
N ARG A 336 13.21 12.17 8.91
CA ARG A 336 14.43 11.69 8.24
C ARG A 336 15.03 12.69 7.28
N LYS A 337 14.21 13.44 6.55
CA LYS A 337 14.69 14.39 5.54
C LYS A 337 15.04 15.76 6.10
N VAL A 338 14.38 16.16 7.18
CA VAL A 338 14.48 17.53 7.72
C VAL A 338 15.40 17.59 8.94
N SER A 339 15.18 16.71 9.92
CA SER A 339 15.85 16.79 11.25
C SER A 339 17.16 16.00 11.32
N GLU A 340 17.36 15.03 10.44
CA GLU A 340 18.56 14.20 10.41
C GLU A 340 19.68 14.93 9.65
N THR A 341 20.31 15.88 10.33
CA THR A 341 21.42 16.69 9.82
C THR A 341 22.71 16.40 10.59
N ASP A 342 23.83 16.74 10.02
CA ASP A 342 25.17 16.65 10.61
C ASP A 342 25.43 17.69 11.72
N ARG A 343 24.66 18.77 11.75
CA ARG A 343 24.74 19.85 12.73
C ARG A 343 23.40 20.17 13.39
N VAL A 344 23.46 20.90 14.50
CA VAL A 344 22.25 21.46 15.13
C VAL A 344 21.74 22.61 14.25
N LEU A 345 20.49 22.54 13.83
CA LEU A 345 19.81 23.63 13.11
C LEU A 345 19.33 24.69 14.11
N SER A 346 19.21 25.95 13.70
CA SER A 346 18.44 26.93 14.46
C SER A 346 16.95 26.61 14.41
N ALA A 347 16.14 27.21 15.29
CA ALA A 347 14.69 27.04 15.27
C ALA A 347 14.11 27.51 13.94
N ASP A 348 14.56 28.66 13.45
CA ASP A 348 14.11 29.25 12.18
C ASP A 348 14.49 28.38 10.95
N GLU A 349 15.73 27.86 10.93
CA GLU A 349 16.17 26.94 9.86
C GLU A 349 15.35 25.64 9.86
N LEU A 350 15.07 25.09 11.02
CA LEU A 350 14.28 23.86 11.13
C LEU A 350 12.85 24.07 10.62
N GLU A 351 12.20 25.16 11.02
CA GLU A 351 10.88 25.54 10.55
C GLU A 351 10.85 25.75 9.03
N ALA A 352 11.80 26.52 8.51
CA ALA A 352 11.91 26.76 7.08
C ALA A 352 12.06 25.45 6.27
N ARG A 353 12.89 24.51 6.76
CA ARG A 353 13.07 23.19 6.14
C ARG A 353 11.81 22.32 6.20
N VAL A 354 11.09 22.36 7.33
CA VAL A 354 9.83 21.64 7.46
C VAL A 354 8.80 22.15 6.45
N CYS A 355 8.61 23.47 6.39
CA CYS A 355 7.67 24.09 5.45
C CYS A 355 8.05 23.79 3.99
N ALA A 356 9.33 23.93 3.64
CA ALA A 356 9.83 23.60 2.30
C ALA A 356 9.61 22.13 1.93
N TYR A 357 9.86 21.21 2.87
CA TYR A 357 9.66 19.77 2.64
C TYR A 357 8.21 19.41 2.33
N TYR A 358 7.24 20.04 3.01
CA TYR A 358 5.82 19.78 2.80
C TYR A 358 5.17 20.71 1.76
N GLY A 359 5.92 21.65 1.19
CA GLY A 359 5.43 22.59 0.18
C GLY A 359 4.39 23.57 0.73
N CYS A 360 4.50 23.96 2.00
CA CYS A 360 3.60 24.91 2.66
C CYS A 360 4.31 26.23 2.98
N SER A 361 3.54 27.32 3.08
CA SER A 361 4.01 28.62 3.52
C SER A 361 4.30 28.63 5.03
N ARG A 362 5.22 29.50 5.43
CA ARG A 362 5.43 29.79 6.85
C ARG A 362 4.32 30.71 7.32
N GLU A 363 3.65 30.28 8.34
CA GLU A 363 2.53 31.00 8.93
C GLU A 363 2.90 31.46 10.36
N PRO A 364 2.29 32.53 10.88
CA PRO A 364 2.52 32.96 12.27
C PRO A 364 2.28 31.81 13.27
N HIS A 365 3.14 31.73 14.29
CA HIS A 365 3.01 30.71 15.31
C HIS A 365 1.68 30.85 16.08
N LEU A 366 1.11 29.72 16.47
CA LEU A 366 0.01 29.67 17.41
C LEU A 366 0.54 29.98 18.81
N LEU A 367 -0.11 30.87 19.51
CA LEU A 367 0.32 31.33 20.83
C LEU A 367 -0.41 30.56 21.93
N MET A 368 0.32 30.21 22.98
CA MET A 368 -0.30 29.73 24.21
C MET A 368 -1.16 30.82 24.82
N PRO A 369 -2.37 30.52 25.29
CA PRO A 369 -3.15 31.49 26.05
C PRO A 369 -2.35 31.95 27.26
N LYS A 370 -2.26 33.27 27.46
CA LYS A 370 -1.65 33.83 28.67
C LYS A 370 -2.37 33.22 29.85
N LYS A 371 -1.63 32.67 30.81
CA LYS A 371 -2.21 32.29 32.09
C LYS A 371 -2.86 33.55 32.67
N VAL A 372 -4.18 33.55 32.79
CA VAL A 372 -4.85 34.52 33.63
C VAL A 372 -4.36 34.22 35.05
N ALA A 373 -3.61 35.16 35.62
CA ALA A 373 -3.04 35.07 36.96
C ALA A 373 -4.13 34.99 38.01
#